data_c90ec2a2f523ba787384e70d1bea00d7
#
_entry.id   c90ec2a2f523ba787384e70d1bea00d7
#
_cell.length_a   1.000
_cell.length_b   1.000
_cell.length_c   1.000
_cell.angle_alpha   90.00
_cell.angle_beta   90.00
_cell.angle_gamma   90.00
#
_symmetry.space_group_name_H-M   'P 1'
#
loop_
_entity.id
_entity.type
_entity.pdbx_description
1 polymer ?
#
loop_
_entity_poly.entity_id
_entity_poly.type
_entity_poly.pdbx_seq_one_letter_code
_entity_poly.pdbx_strand_id
1 'polypeptide(L)'
;MPLYVTLAVCALALVCLGAAIAAIAIGKHVFTRTTTHSTVAMGQPVRDGNFMFTADKMKCGIHQIGTPDDFQTPTGQFCIVSMKIINVGKEPAIYADSIQKAFNPNGNRYTADTPAGYYANSDPLVFLNEINPGNHITVQIVYDIPNGASIDKLELHENPYTKGAIVRMPH
;
A
#
# COMPACT_ATOMS: atom_id res chain seq x y z
N MET A 1 9.99 21.73 -68.84
CA MET A 1 10.05 20.60 -67.92
C MET A 1 8.84 19.73 -68.20
N PRO A 2 8.97 18.39 -68.35
CA PRO A 2 7.83 17.54 -68.67
C PRO A 2 6.89 17.41 -67.47
N LEU A 3 5.61 17.45 -67.75
CA LEU A 3 4.51 17.41 -66.84
C LEU A 3 4.63 16.25 -65.80
N TYR A 4 5.28 15.16 -66.13
CA TYR A 4 5.55 13.99 -65.27
C TYR A 4 6.47 14.29 -64.10
N VAL A 5 7.41 15.22 -64.20
CA VAL A 5 8.32 15.57 -63.12
C VAL A 5 7.61 16.37 -62.03
N THR A 6 6.69 17.26 -62.44
CA THR A 6 5.86 18.03 -61.48
C THR A 6 4.87 17.15 -60.73
N LEU A 7 4.25 16.15 -61.39
CA LEU A 7 3.34 15.18 -60.74
C LEU A 7 4.07 14.26 -59.79
N ALA A 8 5.29 13.82 -60.10
CA ALA A 8 6.09 12.97 -59.22
C ALA A 8 6.52 13.70 -57.94
N VAL A 9 6.91 14.98 -58.05
CA VAL A 9 7.29 15.80 -56.88
C VAL A 9 6.09 16.06 -55.96
N CYS A 10 4.90 16.32 -56.51
CA CYS A 10 3.68 16.51 -55.73
C CYS A 10 3.26 15.21 -55.00
N ALA A 11 3.39 14.04 -55.66
CA ALA A 11 3.06 12.75 -55.02
C ALA A 11 4.01 12.43 -53.87
N LEU A 12 5.31 12.68 -54.00
CA LEU A 12 6.29 12.51 -52.93
C LEU A 12 6.02 13.47 -51.74
N ALA A 13 5.65 14.73 -52.01
CA ALA A 13 5.32 15.70 -50.97
C ALA A 13 4.09 15.28 -50.13
N LEU A 14 3.06 14.75 -50.80
CA LEU A 14 1.85 14.25 -50.11
C LEU A 14 2.12 13.01 -49.27
N VAL A 15 2.98 12.09 -49.69
CA VAL A 15 3.39 10.93 -48.91
C VAL A 15 4.20 11.34 -47.66
N CYS A 16 5.11 12.33 -47.82
CA CYS A 16 5.87 12.85 -46.67
C CYS A 16 4.98 13.58 -45.65
N LEU A 17 3.98 14.37 -46.09
CA LEU A 17 3.01 15.00 -45.19
C LEU A 17 2.13 13.96 -44.45
N GLY A 18 1.68 12.91 -45.13
CA GLY A 18 0.90 11.83 -44.54
C GLY A 18 1.69 11.06 -43.49
N ALA A 19 2.97 10.77 -43.72
CA ALA A 19 3.84 10.10 -42.75
C ALA A 19 4.14 10.97 -41.51
N ALA A 20 4.30 12.29 -41.70
CA ALA A 20 4.51 13.23 -40.60
C ALA A 20 3.27 13.33 -39.66
N ILE A 21 2.06 13.36 -40.24
CA ILE A 21 0.81 13.41 -39.48
C ILE A 21 0.58 12.10 -38.71
N ALA A 22 0.90 10.95 -39.32
CA ALA A 22 0.82 9.64 -38.62
C ALA A 22 1.81 9.54 -37.47
N ALA A 23 3.03 10.07 -37.61
CA ALA A 23 4.04 10.09 -36.54
C ALA A 23 3.61 10.99 -35.36
N ILE A 24 2.94 12.12 -35.60
CA ILE A 24 2.42 13.01 -34.56
C ILE A 24 1.23 12.38 -33.83
N ALA A 25 0.40 11.59 -34.52
CA ALA A 25 -0.72 10.88 -33.89
C ALA A 25 -0.26 9.73 -32.98
N ILE A 26 0.83 9.03 -33.31
CA ILE A 26 1.40 7.94 -32.50
C ILE A 26 2.12 8.49 -31.26
N GLY A 27 2.68 9.70 -31.33
CA GLY A 27 3.42 10.33 -30.21
C GLY A 27 2.55 10.81 -29.05
N LYS A 28 1.20 10.79 -29.15
CA LYS A 28 0.28 11.24 -28.09
C LYS A 28 -0.30 10.13 -27.22
N HIS A 29 0.08 8.88 -27.40
CA HIS A 29 -0.13 7.87 -26.37
C HIS A 29 0.90 8.10 -25.26
N VAL A 30 0.68 9.14 -24.45
CA VAL A 30 1.28 9.27 -23.14
C VAL A 30 0.84 8.01 -22.38
N PHE A 31 1.77 7.10 -22.23
CA PHE A 31 1.62 5.92 -21.38
C PHE A 31 1.57 6.47 -19.94
N THR A 32 0.39 6.91 -19.53
CA THR A 32 0.11 7.19 -18.12
C THR A 32 0.24 5.84 -17.44
N ARG A 33 1.41 5.54 -16.87
CA ARG A 33 1.56 4.47 -15.88
C ARG A 33 0.65 4.87 -14.71
N THR A 34 -0.59 4.44 -14.78
CA THR A 34 -1.46 4.42 -13.61
C THR A 34 -0.77 3.49 -12.63
N THR A 35 -0.15 4.06 -11.61
CA THR A 35 0.44 3.31 -10.50
C THR A 35 -0.73 2.75 -9.70
N THR A 36 -1.32 1.67 -10.17
CA THR A 36 -2.41 0.99 -9.47
C THR A 36 -1.80 0.26 -8.28
N HIS A 37 -2.16 0.70 -7.07
CA HIS A 37 -1.91 -0.08 -5.86
C HIS A 37 -2.74 -1.35 -5.94
N SER A 38 -2.16 -2.49 -5.55
CA SER A 38 -2.96 -3.69 -5.33
C SER A 38 -3.95 -3.39 -4.21
N THR A 39 -5.25 -3.53 -4.49
CA THR A 39 -6.32 -3.23 -3.52
C THR A 39 -7.17 -4.47 -3.30
N VAL A 40 -7.35 -4.87 -2.04
CA VAL A 40 -8.17 -6.01 -1.63
C VAL A 40 -9.10 -5.62 -0.49
N ALA A 41 -10.08 -6.46 -0.17
CA ALA A 41 -10.89 -6.35 1.05
C ALA A 41 -10.16 -7.01 2.25
N MET A 42 -10.54 -6.63 3.47
CA MET A 42 -10.10 -7.33 4.70
C MET A 42 -10.33 -8.84 4.57
N GLY A 43 -9.42 -9.64 5.09
CA GLY A 43 -9.41 -11.10 4.96
C GLY A 43 -8.78 -11.62 3.67
N GLN A 44 -8.47 -10.76 2.70
CA GLN A 44 -7.82 -11.17 1.46
C GLN A 44 -6.31 -10.88 1.51
N PRO A 45 -5.45 -11.80 1.03
CA PRO A 45 -4.02 -11.57 0.97
C PRO A 45 -3.67 -10.52 -0.09
N VAL A 46 -2.73 -9.63 0.24
CA VAL A 46 -2.18 -8.64 -0.69
C VAL A 46 -0.67 -8.56 -0.53
N ARG A 47 0.03 -8.36 -1.63
CA ARG A 47 1.49 -8.31 -1.65
C ARG A 47 2.02 -6.90 -1.83
N ASP A 48 3.05 -6.56 -1.04
CA ASP A 48 3.95 -5.45 -1.31
C ASP A 48 5.40 -5.93 -1.09
N GLY A 49 6.23 -5.79 -2.12
CA GLY A 49 7.60 -6.29 -2.09
C GLY A 49 7.69 -7.80 -1.82
N ASN A 50 8.41 -8.17 -0.77
CA ASN A 50 8.61 -9.54 -0.31
C ASN A 50 7.64 -9.97 0.78
N PHE A 51 6.74 -9.10 1.22
CA PHE A 51 5.72 -9.46 2.19
C PHE A 51 4.34 -9.69 1.56
N MET A 52 3.67 -10.74 2.03
CA MET A 52 2.26 -11.01 1.82
C MET A 52 1.52 -10.69 3.11
N PHE A 53 0.62 -9.73 3.06
CA PHE A 53 -0.19 -9.27 4.19
C PHE A 53 -1.60 -9.81 4.11
N THR A 54 -2.17 -10.17 5.25
CA THR A 54 -3.61 -10.44 5.39
C THR A 54 -4.09 -9.74 6.66
N ALA A 55 -4.96 -8.74 6.53
CA ALA A 55 -5.63 -8.13 7.67
C ALA A 55 -6.87 -8.97 8.01
N ASP A 56 -6.82 -9.72 9.11
CA ASP A 56 -7.85 -10.70 9.43
C ASP A 56 -9.02 -10.11 10.23
N LYS A 57 -8.74 -9.16 11.12
CA LYS A 57 -9.73 -8.58 12.03
C LYS A 57 -9.33 -7.17 12.42
N MET A 58 -10.33 -6.33 12.67
CA MET A 58 -10.15 -5.00 13.28
C MET A 58 -11.13 -4.83 14.44
N LYS A 59 -10.65 -4.20 15.51
CA LYS A 59 -11.46 -3.80 16.66
C LYS A 59 -11.07 -2.39 17.10
N CYS A 60 -12.01 -1.47 17.10
CA CYS A 60 -11.86 -0.09 17.60
C CYS A 60 -12.64 0.12 18.91
N GLY A 61 -12.53 1.31 19.49
CA GLY A 61 -13.19 1.66 20.75
C GLY A 61 -12.47 1.10 21.97
N ILE A 62 -11.16 0.87 21.88
CA ILE A 62 -10.36 0.34 22.98
C ILE A 62 -9.69 1.52 23.68
N HIS A 63 -9.85 1.62 25.00
CA HIS A 63 -9.35 2.74 25.80
C HIS A 63 -8.13 2.39 26.66
N GLN A 64 -7.71 1.12 26.66
CA GLN A 64 -6.54 0.65 27.38
C GLN A 64 -6.04 -0.67 26.77
N ILE A 65 -4.71 -0.83 26.67
CA ILE A 65 -4.05 -2.07 26.25
C ILE A 65 -2.95 -2.36 27.26
N GLY A 66 -2.79 -3.63 27.66
CA GLY A 66 -1.82 -4.09 28.67
C GLY A 66 -2.48 -4.75 29.87
N THR A 67 -1.76 -4.80 30.98
CA THR A 67 -2.21 -5.34 32.27
C THR A 67 -2.71 -4.22 33.18
N PRO A 68 -3.37 -4.51 34.33
CA PRO A 68 -3.78 -3.47 35.26
C PRO A 68 -2.64 -2.58 35.81
N ASP A 69 -1.43 -3.15 35.91
CA ASP A 69 -0.27 -2.48 36.52
C ASP A 69 0.68 -1.88 35.46
N ASP A 70 0.55 -2.29 34.18
CA ASP A 70 1.40 -1.83 33.08
C ASP A 70 0.60 -1.78 31.77
N PHE A 71 0.22 -0.58 31.35
CA PHE A 71 -0.71 -0.37 30.23
C PHE A 71 -0.43 0.91 29.46
N GLN A 72 -0.98 0.96 28.26
CA GLN A 72 -1.06 2.15 27.41
C GLN A 72 -2.52 2.61 27.26
N THR A 73 -2.72 3.93 27.24
CA THR A 73 -4.00 4.57 26.94
C THR A 73 -3.87 5.48 25.71
N PRO A 74 -4.88 5.53 24.83
CA PRO A 74 -4.86 6.40 23.69
C PRO A 74 -5.17 7.85 24.07
N THR A 75 -4.83 8.81 23.21
CA THR A 75 -5.37 10.16 23.27
C THR A 75 -6.85 10.19 22.88
N GLY A 76 -7.26 9.34 21.94
CA GLY A 76 -8.63 9.15 21.51
C GLY A 76 -9.11 7.74 21.83
N GLN A 77 -8.99 6.83 20.86
CA GLN A 77 -9.30 5.42 21.01
C GLN A 77 -8.31 4.58 20.20
N PHE A 78 -7.96 3.40 20.69
CA PHE A 78 -7.20 2.45 19.90
C PHE A 78 -8.11 1.67 18.94
N CYS A 79 -7.62 1.54 17.69
CA CYS A 79 -8.03 0.52 16.75
C CYS A 79 -6.92 -0.51 16.62
N ILE A 80 -7.21 -1.77 16.89
CA ILE A 80 -6.27 -2.89 16.79
C ILE A 80 -6.61 -3.70 15.54
N VAL A 81 -5.61 -3.90 14.66
CA VAL A 81 -5.72 -4.73 13.47
C VAL A 81 -4.88 -5.98 13.65
N SER A 82 -5.54 -7.15 13.65
CA SER A 82 -4.86 -8.44 13.60
C SER A 82 -4.39 -8.70 12.19
N MET A 83 -3.09 -8.93 12.02
CA MET A 83 -2.46 -9.10 10.70
C MET A 83 -1.55 -10.31 10.66
N LYS A 84 -1.70 -11.12 9.62
CA LYS A 84 -0.75 -12.17 9.25
C LYS A 84 0.20 -11.63 8.18
N ILE A 85 1.50 -11.85 8.37
CA ILE A 85 2.56 -11.39 7.46
C ILE A 85 3.44 -12.57 7.12
N ILE A 86 3.56 -12.89 5.83
CA ILE A 86 4.39 -13.98 5.31
C ILE A 86 5.54 -13.38 4.53
N ASN A 87 6.77 -13.80 4.79
CA ASN A 87 7.88 -13.49 3.90
C ASN A 87 7.83 -14.42 2.68
N VAL A 88 7.43 -13.89 1.53
CA VAL A 88 7.41 -14.58 0.22
C VAL A 88 8.63 -14.25 -0.63
N GLY A 89 9.63 -13.58 -0.05
CA GLY A 89 10.93 -13.29 -0.64
C GLY A 89 11.88 -14.47 -0.56
N LYS A 90 13.16 -14.19 -0.80
CA LYS A 90 14.24 -15.20 -0.78
C LYS A 90 15.23 -14.98 0.36
N GLU A 91 15.17 -13.84 1.04
CA GLU A 91 16.05 -13.45 2.13
C GLU A 91 15.24 -13.18 3.40
N PRO A 92 15.83 -13.35 4.60
CA PRO A 92 15.23 -12.91 5.85
C PRO A 92 14.91 -11.41 5.81
N ALA A 93 13.79 -11.02 6.38
CA ALA A 93 13.36 -9.61 6.41
C ALA A 93 12.65 -9.27 7.72
N ILE A 94 12.86 -8.04 8.20
CA ILE A 94 12.22 -7.51 9.40
C ILE A 94 10.97 -6.75 8.98
N TYR A 95 9.85 -7.03 9.65
CA TYR A 95 8.64 -6.26 9.50
C TYR A 95 8.62 -5.08 10.47
N ALA A 96 8.35 -3.88 9.96
CA ALA A 96 8.19 -2.67 10.77
C ALA A 96 6.72 -2.22 10.76
N ASP A 97 6.10 -2.14 11.94
CA ASP A 97 4.75 -1.62 12.11
C ASP A 97 4.69 -0.11 11.89
N SER A 98 5.73 0.63 12.29
CA SER A 98 5.81 2.10 12.27
C SER A 98 5.64 2.73 10.87
N ILE A 99 5.85 1.96 9.79
CA ILE A 99 5.66 2.43 8.42
C ILE A 99 4.25 2.11 7.88
N GLN A 100 3.44 1.36 8.62
CA GLN A 100 2.09 1.00 8.21
C GLN A 100 1.13 2.15 8.49
N LYS A 101 0.24 2.44 7.54
CA LYS A 101 -0.65 3.59 7.61
C LYS A 101 -2.10 3.14 7.59
N ALA A 102 -2.91 3.81 8.38
CA ALA A 102 -4.37 3.72 8.34
C ALA A 102 -4.96 5.05 7.87
N PHE A 103 -6.13 4.99 7.25
CA PHE A 103 -6.85 6.19 6.79
C PHE A 103 -8.33 6.07 7.17
N ASN A 104 -8.93 7.20 7.50
CA ASN A 104 -10.36 7.29 7.65
C ASN A 104 -11.06 7.61 6.31
N PRO A 105 -12.41 7.57 6.24
CA PRO A 105 -13.16 7.92 5.02
C PRO A 105 -12.87 9.33 4.48
N ASN A 106 -12.47 10.27 5.33
CA ASN A 106 -12.11 11.64 4.93
C ASN A 106 -10.66 11.77 4.41
N GLY A 107 -9.88 10.66 4.40
CA GLY A 107 -8.51 10.65 3.94
C GLY A 107 -7.47 11.08 5.00
N ASN A 108 -7.86 11.32 6.24
CA ASN A 108 -6.92 11.57 7.32
C ASN A 108 -6.08 10.32 7.58
N ARG A 109 -4.76 10.50 7.65
CA ARG A 109 -3.79 9.44 7.83
C ARG A 109 -3.40 9.30 9.30
N TYR A 110 -3.35 8.05 9.76
CA TYR A 110 -2.85 7.64 11.06
C TYR A 110 -1.64 6.71 10.86
N THR A 111 -0.63 6.85 11.68
CA THR A 111 0.52 5.93 11.76
C THR A 111 0.31 4.94 12.89
N ALA A 112 0.93 3.78 12.80
CA ALA A 112 0.87 2.81 13.89
C ALA A 112 1.50 3.38 15.17
N ASP A 113 0.88 3.08 16.30
CA ASP A 113 1.38 3.36 17.64
C ASP A 113 2.22 2.15 18.09
N THR A 114 3.52 2.19 17.78
CA THR A 114 4.44 1.09 18.10
C THR A 114 4.54 0.83 19.61
N PRO A 115 4.61 1.84 20.51
CA PRO A 115 4.53 1.61 21.95
C PRO A 115 3.28 0.82 22.37
N ALA A 116 2.09 1.19 21.90
CA ALA A 116 0.87 0.44 22.17
C ALA A 116 0.91 -0.96 21.52
N GLY A 117 1.56 -1.09 20.38
CA GLY A 117 1.81 -2.37 19.71
C GLY A 117 2.59 -3.35 20.57
N TYR A 118 3.57 -2.90 21.37
CA TYR A 118 4.29 -3.77 22.31
C TYR A 118 3.36 -4.39 23.36
N TYR A 119 2.38 -3.64 23.84
CA TYR A 119 1.40 -4.14 24.81
C TYR A 119 0.31 -5.01 24.18
N ALA A 120 0.04 -4.84 22.90
CA ALA A 120 -0.99 -5.60 22.20
C ALA A 120 -0.53 -7.00 21.75
N ASN A 121 0.79 -7.22 21.67
CA ASN A 121 1.38 -8.48 21.22
C ASN A 121 1.93 -9.28 22.40
N SER A 122 1.77 -10.62 22.35
CA SER A 122 2.33 -11.52 23.37
C SER A 122 3.85 -11.57 23.37
N ASP A 123 4.48 -11.33 22.21
CA ASP A 123 5.91 -11.10 22.05
C ASP A 123 6.14 -9.63 21.70
N PRO A 124 6.61 -8.79 22.64
CA PRO A 124 6.88 -7.39 22.36
C PRO A 124 8.04 -7.16 21.38
N LEU A 125 8.87 -8.17 21.14
CA LEU A 125 9.99 -8.11 20.19
C LEU A 125 9.61 -8.58 18.79
N VAL A 126 8.36 -8.92 18.53
CA VAL A 126 7.88 -9.45 17.24
C VAL A 126 8.23 -8.53 16.06
N PHE A 127 8.32 -7.21 16.29
CA PHE A 127 8.68 -6.22 15.27
C PHE A 127 10.20 -6.07 15.05
N LEU A 128 11.03 -6.75 15.84
CA LEU A 128 12.49 -6.71 15.75
C LEU A 128 13.08 -8.00 15.18
N ASN A 129 12.27 -9.07 15.12
CA ASN A 129 12.71 -10.39 14.67
C ASN A 129 12.65 -10.51 13.15
N GLU A 130 13.64 -11.20 12.57
CA GLU A 130 13.63 -11.55 11.16
C GLU A 130 12.61 -12.66 10.87
N ILE A 131 11.86 -12.47 9.79
CA ILE A 131 10.99 -13.49 9.22
C ILE A 131 11.76 -14.16 8.08
N ASN A 132 12.13 -15.44 8.26
CA ASN A 132 12.80 -16.21 7.23
C ASN A 132 11.86 -16.47 6.03
N PRO A 133 12.40 -16.69 4.81
CA PRO A 133 11.60 -17.04 3.63
C PRO A 133 10.63 -18.20 3.88
N GLY A 134 9.37 -18.02 3.51
CA GLY A 134 8.29 -18.99 3.71
C GLY A 134 7.66 -18.98 5.11
N ASN A 135 8.29 -18.36 6.10
CA ASN A 135 7.73 -18.21 7.45
C ASN A 135 6.76 -17.05 7.54
N HIS A 136 5.98 -17.02 8.61
CA HIS A 136 5.03 -15.95 8.89
C HIS A 136 5.03 -15.58 10.37
N ILE A 137 4.56 -14.37 10.64
CA ILE A 137 4.17 -13.89 11.97
C ILE A 137 2.71 -13.47 11.95
N THR A 138 2.09 -13.47 13.13
CA THR A 138 0.78 -12.86 13.38
C THR A 138 0.96 -11.78 14.42
N VAL A 139 0.55 -10.55 14.09
CA VAL A 139 0.78 -9.37 14.92
C VAL A 139 -0.51 -8.58 15.12
N GLN A 140 -0.54 -7.79 16.18
CA GLN A 140 -1.52 -6.75 16.42
C GLN A 140 -0.87 -5.39 16.10
N ILE A 141 -1.41 -4.69 15.11
CA ILE A 141 -1.01 -3.31 14.79
C ILE A 141 -2.01 -2.38 15.45
N VAL A 142 -1.54 -1.40 16.18
CA VAL A 142 -2.38 -0.47 16.95
C VAL A 142 -2.32 0.91 16.30
N TYR A 143 -3.47 1.57 16.21
CA TYR A 143 -3.60 2.97 15.77
C TYR A 143 -4.37 3.76 16.82
N ASP A 144 -3.80 4.87 17.31
CA ASP A 144 -4.54 5.86 18.11
C ASP A 144 -5.27 6.81 17.14
N ILE A 145 -6.59 6.80 17.19
CA ILE A 145 -7.44 7.63 16.34
C ILE A 145 -8.45 8.41 17.19
N PRO A 146 -8.98 9.55 16.70
CA PRO A 146 -9.99 10.31 17.43
C PRO A 146 -11.19 9.46 17.85
N ASN A 147 -11.77 9.75 19.00
CA ASN A 147 -13.00 9.11 19.46
C ASN A 147 -14.11 9.24 18.40
N GLY A 148 -14.80 8.14 18.11
CA GLY A 148 -15.85 8.09 17.09
C GLY A 148 -15.36 8.06 15.64
N ALA A 149 -14.05 8.15 15.39
CA ALA A 149 -13.49 7.93 14.06
C ALA A 149 -13.45 6.43 13.73
N SER A 150 -13.35 6.11 12.43
CA SER A 150 -13.18 4.75 11.90
C SER A 150 -12.02 4.68 10.95
N ILE A 151 -11.48 3.50 10.72
CA ILE A 151 -10.49 3.20 9.68
C ILE A 151 -11.22 2.61 8.47
N ASP A 152 -11.03 3.23 7.30
CA ASP A 152 -11.60 2.83 6.01
C ASP A 152 -10.63 1.96 5.20
N LYS A 153 -9.33 2.25 5.31
CA LYS A 153 -8.29 1.49 4.60
C LYS A 153 -6.98 1.49 5.34
N LEU A 154 -6.19 0.46 5.04
CA LEU A 154 -4.78 0.37 5.40
C LEU A 154 -3.92 0.51 4.14
N GLU A 155 -2.75 1.10 4.28
CA GLU A 155 -1.68 1.11 3.29
C GLU A 155 -0.48 0.41 3.91
N LEU A 156 -0.16 -0.76 3.37
CA LEU A 156 0.78 -1.72 3.94
C LEU A 156 2.05 -1.77 3.10
N HIS A 157 3.19 -1.61 3.74
CA HIS A 157 4.50 -1.50 3.11
C HIS A 157 5.48 -2.55 3.61
N GLU A 158 6.28 -3.12 2.70
CA GLU A 158 7.47 -3.88 3.08
C GLU A 158 8.54 -2.95 3.66
N ASN A 159 8.76 -1.82 3.01
CA ASN A 159 9.71 -0.80 3.42
C ASN A 159 9.22 0.60 2.98
N PRO A 160 9.82 1.70 3.47
CA PRO A 160 9.33 3.07 3.20
C PRO A 160 9.34 3.48 1.72
N TYR A 161 10.05 2.75 0.87
CA TYR A 161 10.25 3.08 -0.55
C TYR A 161 9.35 2.30 -1.49
N THR A 162 8.62 1.30 -0.98
CA THR A 162 7.63 0.55 -1.78
C THR A 162 6.37 1.38 -2.01
N LYS A 163 5.58 0.98 -2.99
CA LYS A 163 4.31 1.67 -3.29
C LYS A 163 3.24 1.43 -2.22
N GLY A 164 3.38 0.33 -1.48
CA GLY A 164 2.37 -0.14 -0.56
C GLY A 164 1.21 -0.87 -1.26
N ALA A 165 0.54 -1.70 -0.50
CA ALA A 165 -0.68 -2.40 -0.88
C ALA A 165 -1.85 -1.86 -0.06
N ILE A 166 -3.05 -1.80 -0.64
CA ILE A 166 -4.24 -1.26 0.01
C ILE A 166 -5.17 -2.39 0.47
N VAL A 167 -5.56 -2.35 1.73
CA VAL A 167 -6.64 -3.18 2.27
C VAL A 167 -7.80 -2.29 2.66
N ARG A 168 -8.99 -2.53 2.08
CA ARG A 168 -10.23 -1.85 2.49
C ARG A 168 -10.82 -2.54 3.70
N MET A 169 -11.13 -1.71 4.70
CA MET A 169 -11.71 -2.18 5.95
C MET A 169 -13.25 -2.10 5.88
N PRO A 170 -13.97 -3.00 6.56
CA PRO A 170 -15.43 -2.93 6.64
C PRO A 170 -15.86 -1.71 7.48
N HIS A 171 -16.97 -1.12 7.11
CA HIS A 171 -17.66 -0.06 7.88
C HIS A 171 -18.53 -0.66 8.96
#